data_5e942c95af1d64e8e83cccbbed85dc79
#
_entry.id   5e942c95af1d64e8e83cccbbed85dc79
#
_cell.length_a   1.000
_cell.length_b   1.000
_cell.length_c   1.000
_cell.angle_alpha   90.00
_cell.angle_beta   90.00
_cell.angle_gamma   90.00
#
_symmetry.space_group_name_H-M   'P 1'
#
loop_
_entity.id
_entity.type
_entity.pdbx_description
1 polymer ?
#
loop_
_entity_poly.entity_id
_entity_poly.type
_entity_poly.pdbx_seq_one_letter_code
_entity_poly.pdbx_strand_id
1 'polypeptide(L)'
;MHERIEVRESRIHGRGIFALKRLRKGQGIGRFEGDPTRVDGTYVLWLIDEDGTETGIRGRNALRFLNHGERPNAEFQGDELYVLRNVQPGAEILIDYGEAWKN
;
A
#
# COMPACT_ATOMS: atom_id res chain seq x y z
N MET A 1 -3.60 13.58 7.89
CA MET A 1 -4.62 13.14 6.95
C MET A 1 -4.17 13.42 5.53
N HIS A 2 -4.40 12.47 4.64
CA HIS A 2 -4.00 12.63 3.25
C HIS A 2 -4.99 13.50 2.48
N GLU A 3 -4.46 14.49 1.77
CA GLU A 3 -5.24 15.29 0.84
C GLU A 3 -5.34 14.65 -0.54
N ARG A 4 -4.59 13.58 -0.78
CA ARG A 4 -4.43 12.96 -2.10
C ARG A 4 -5.15 11.63 -2.23
N ILE A 5 -5.43 10.96 -1.11
CA ILE A 5 -6.06 9.64 -1.09
C ILE A 5 -7.15 9.58 -0.04
N GLU A 6 -8.07 8.63 -0.23
CA GLU A 6 -9.11 8.34 0.75
C GLU A 6 -9.41 6.86 0.80
N VAL A 7 -10.00 6.41 1.92
CA VAL A 7 -10.50 5.05 2.09
C VAL A 7 -11.96 5.01 1.67
N ARG A 8 -12.31 4.07 0.81
CA ARG A 8 -13.69 3.84 0.39
C ARG A 8 -13.95 2.35 0.22
N GLU A 9 -15.21 1.97 0.09
CA GLU A 9 -15.54 0.61 -0.29
C GLU A 9 -14.97 0.31 -1.67
N SER A 10 -14.36 -0.87 -1.79
CA SER A 10 -13.74 -1.33 -3.02
C SER A 10 -14.63 -2.36 -3.70
N ARG A 11 -14.65 -2.34 -5.02
CA ARG A 11 -15.31 -3.39 -5.82
C ARG A 11 -14.51 -4.68 -5.84
N ILE A 12 -13.23 -4.59 -5.47
CA ILE A 12 -12.33 -5.74 -5.48
C ILE A 12 -12.46 -6.52 -4.19
N HIS A 13 -12.31 -5.84 -3.06
CA HIS A 13 -12.35 -6.48 -1.75
C HIS A 13 -12.49 -5.41 -0.66
N GLY A 14 -13.52 -5.56 0.17
CA GLY A 14 -13.73 -4.74 1.36
C GLY A 14 -13.53 -3.25 1.13
N ARG A 15 -12.60 -2.66 1.87
CA ARG A 15 -12.19 -1.28 1.70
C ARG A 15 -10.96 -1.20 0.80
N GLY A 16 -10.75 -0.04 0.19
CA GLY A 16 -9.59 0.21 -0.64
C GLY A 16 -9.16 1.67 -0.53
N ILE A 17 -8.05 1.98 -1.18
CA ILE A 17 -7.49 3.33 -1.23
C ILE A 17 -7.76 3.90 -2.61
N PHE A 18 -8.31 5.11 -2.65
CA PHE A 18 -8.67 5.77 -3.90
C PHE A 18 -8.00 7.13 -4.00
N ALA A 19 -7.62 7.51 -5.21
CA ALA A 19 -7.01 8.80 -5.47
C ALA A 19 -8.08 9.90 -5.41
N LEU A 20 -7.82 10.95 -4.64
CA LEU A 20 -8.65 12.15 -4.63
C LEU A 20 -8.24 13.13 -5.72
N LYS A 21 -6.97 13.10 -6.08
CA LYS A 21 -6.36 13.95 -7.10
C LYS A 21 -5.59 13.08 -8.07
N ARG A 22 -5.25 13.66 -9.22
CA ARG A 22 -4.35 12.99 -10.15
C ARG A 22 -3.00 12.77 -9.49
N LEU A 23 -2.51 11.54 -9.55
CA LEU A 23 -1.19 11.18 -9.04
C LEU A 23 -0.28 10.90 -10.23
N ARG A 24 0.97 11.35 -10.16
CA ARG A 24 1.92 11.20 -11.25
C ARG A 24 2.90 10.08 -10.98
N LYS A 25 3.31 9.41 -12.05
CA LYS A 25 4.35 8.38 -11.99
C LYS A 25 5.55 8.88 -11.19
N GLY A 26 6.02 8.09 -10.25
CA GLY A 26 7.16 8.40 -9.40
C GLY A 26 6.83 9.20 -8.14
N GLN A 27 5.60 9.66 -8.02
CA GLN A 27 5.18 10.44 -6.84
C GLN A 27 5.07 9.55 -5.61
N GLY A 28 5.58 10.02 -4.47
CA GLY A 28 5.38 9.36 -3.19
C GLY A 28 3.99 9.65 -2.66
N ILE A 29 3.33 8.62 -2.17
CA ILE A 29 1.97 8.74 -1.61
C ILE A 29 2.03 8.87 -0.10
N GLY A 30 2.84 8.05 0.55
CA GLY A 30 2.92 8.01 2.00
C GLY A 30 3.72 6.83 2.49
N ARG A 31 3.78 6.71 3.80
CA ARG A 31 4.52 5.64 4.47
C ARG A 31 3.55 4.69 5.15
N PHE A 32 3.82 3.40 5.04
CA PHE A 32 3.09 2.38 5.78
C PHE A 32 3.50 2.46 7.24
N GLU A 33 2.55 2.75 8.11
CA GLU A 33 2.83 2.95 9.53
C GLU A 33 2.08 1.92 10.37
N GLY A 34 2.73 1.44 11.40
CA GLY A 34 2.13 0.45 12.28
C GLY A 34 3.10 -0.03 13.34
N ASP A 35 2.78 -1.17 13.92
CA ASP A 35 3.56 -1.76 15.00
C ASP A 35 4.46 -2.87 14.49
N PRO A 36 5.69 -2.99 15.01
CA PRO A 36 6.53 -4.13 14.67
C PRO A 36 5.84 -5.44 15.05
N THR A 37 5.98 -6.45 14.23
CA THR A 37 5.43 -7.76 14.51
C THR A 37 6.31 -8.85 13.95
N ARG A 38 6.30 -10.02 14.60
CA ARG A 38 6.95 -11.23 14.10
C ARG A 38 5.92 -12.24 13.63
N VAL A 39 4.65 -11.92 13.78
CA VAL A 39 3.55 -12.81 13.45
C VAL A 39 2.90 -12.32 12.16
N ASP A 40 2.81 -13.21 11.19
CA ASP A 40 2.11 -12.91 9.95
C ASP A 40 0.61 -12.76 10.21
N GLY A 41 -0.05 -12.00 9.38
CA GLY A 41 -1.48 -11.78 9.52
C GLY A 41 -1.99 -10.73 8.55
N THR A 42 -3.25 -10.40 8.72
CA THR A 42 -3.89 -9.36 7.90
C THR A 42 -3.24 -8.01 8.16
N TYR A 43 -2.99 -7.26 7.09
CA TYR A 43 -2.39 -5.93 7.14
C TYR A 43 -0.93 -5.90 7.60
N VAL A 44 -0.20 -7.00 7.44
CA VAL A 44 1.23 -7.04 7.78
C VAL A 44 2.07 -6.89 6.51
N LEU A 45 2.94 -5.90 6.53
CA LEU A 45 3.94 -5.69 5.47
C LEU A 45 5.28 -6.24 5.97
N TRP A 46 5.89 -7.13 5.18
CA TRP A 46 7.20 -7.70 5.50
C TRP A 46 8.28 -6.99 4.68
N LEU A 47 9.28 -6.48 5.39
CA LEU A 47 10.45 -5.84 4.81
C LEU A 47 11.67 -6.72 5.00
N ILE A 48 12.52 -6.79 3.98
CA ILE A 48 13.76 -7.56 4.03
C ILE A 48 14.93 -6.58 3.90
N ASP A 49 15.78 -6.55 4.92
CA ASP A 49 16.96 -5.70 4.93
C ASP A 49 18.07 -6.27 4.04
N GLU A 50 19.12 -5.48 3.84
CA GLU A 50 20.28 -5.89 3.03
C GLU A 50 20.96 -7.14 3.57
N ASP A 51 20.91 -7.37 4.88
CA ASP A 51 21.49 -8.55 5.53
C ASP A 51 20.53 -9.75 5.57
N GLY A 52 19.36 -9.63 4.94
CA GLY A 52 18.36 -10.70 4.90
C GLY A 52 17.43 -10.74 6.10
N THR A 53 17.54 -9.80 7.03
CA THR A 53 16.67 -9.75 8.20
C THR A 53 15.27 -9.32 7.78
N GLU A 54 14.25 -10.09 8.20
CA GLU A 54 12.85 -9.75 7.95
C GLU A 54 12.27 -8.98 9.12
N THR A 55 11.57 -7.90 8.80
CA THR A 55 10.85 -7.09 9.79
C THR A 55 9.42 -6.93 9.34
N GLY A 56 8.46 -7.31 10.19
CA GLY A 56 7.04 -7.15 9.90
C GLY A 56 6.50 -5.88 10.52
N ILE A 57 5.58 -5.22 9.81
CA ILE A 57 4.86 -4.06 10.31
C ILE A 57 3.37 -4.37 10.18
N ARG A 58 2.67 -4.40 11.31
CA ARG A 58 1.20 -4.52 11.31
C ARG A 58 0.63 -3.12 11.13
N GLY A 59 -0.05 -2.90 10.00
CA GLY A 59 -0.52 -1.58 9.60
C GLY A 59 -1.57 -1.00 10.53
N ARG A 60 -1.45 0.31 10.77
CA ARG A 60 -2.42 1.09 11.56
C ARG A 60 -2.97 2.27 10.78
N ASN A 61 -2.29 2.72 9.75
CA ASN A 61 -2.77 3.85 8.94
C ASN A 61 -3.60 3.37 7.75
N ALA A 62 -4.10 4.31 6.97
CA ALA A 62 -5.00 4.03 5.85
C ALA A 62 -4.40 3.08 4.82
N LEU A 63 -3.08 3.07 4.63
CA LEU A 63 -2.43 2.23 3.63
C LEU A 63 -2.61 0.74 3.88
N ARG A 64 -3.05 0.34 5.08
CA ARG A 64 -3.34 -1.08 5.35
C ARG A 64 -4.50 -1.62 4.49
N PHE A 65 -5.30 -0.74 3.89
CA PHE A 65 -6.43 -1.15 3.06
C PHE A 65 -6.10 -1.27 1.57
N LEU A 66 -4.84 -1.15 1.18
CA LEU A 66 -4.47 -1.35 -0.21
C LEU A 66 -4.86 -2.74 -0.69
N ASN A 67 -5.46 -2.80 -1.85
CA ASN A 67 -5.86 -4.06 -2.47
C ASN A 67 -4.87 -4.49 -3.55
N HIS A 68 -4.91 -5.78 -3.87
CA HIS A 68 -4.09 -6.36 -4.92
C HIS A 68 -4.72 -6.13 -6.28
N GLY A 69 -3.90 -5.85 -7.29
CA GLY A 69 -4.32 -5.78 -8.67
C GLY A 69 -3.28 -6.42 -9.59
N GLU A 70 -3.75 -7.06 -10.67
CA GLU A 70 -2.86 -7.66 -11.66
C GLU A 70 -2.08 -6.60 -12.44
N ARG A 71 -2.62 -5.39 -12.51
CA ARG A 71 -1.95 -4.23 -13.09
C ARG A 71 -1.79 -3.17 -12.03
N PRO A 72 -0.85 -3.36 -11.11
CA PRO A 72 -0.68 -2.41 -10.02
C PRO A 72 -0.29 -1.03 -10.56
N ASN A 73 -0.75 0.01 -9.87
CA ASN A 73 -0.39 1.37 -10.19
C ASN A 73 0.47 2.03 -9.12
N ALA A 74 0.84 1.27 -8.10
CA ALA A 74 1.71 1.71 -7.02
C ALA A 74 2.54 0.54 -6.51
N GLU A 75 3.65 0.85 -5.83
CA GLU A 75 4.49 -0.16 -5.20
C GLU A 75 5.13 0.39 -3.94
N PHE A 76 5.44 -0.50 -3.02
CA PHE A 76 6.25 -0.17 -1.87
C PHE A 76 7.74 -0.25 -2.22
N GLN A 77 8.48 0.76 -1.77
CA GLN A 77 9.94 0.74 -1.72
C GLN A 77 10.29 0.86 -0.25
N GLY A 78 10.62 -0.26 0.38
CA GLY A 78 10.63 -0.34 1.82
C GLY A 78 9.22 -0.11 2.34
N ASP A 79 9.06 0.82 3.25
CA ASP A 79 7.73 1.16 3.82
C ASP A 79 7.07 2.36 3.15
N GLU A 80 7.68 2.91 2.10
CA GLU A 80 7.13 4.05 1.38
C GLU A 80 6.44 3.62 0.09
N LEU A 81 5.26 4.19 -0.17
CA LEU A 81 4.45 3.85 -1.33
C LEU A 81 4.66 4.89 -2.45
N TYR A 82 4.97 4.41 -3.64
CA TYR A 82 5.21 5.23 -4.82
C TYR A 82 4.31 4.84 -5.97
N VAL A 83 3.96 5.83 -6.78
CA VAL A 83 3.11 5.66 -7.95
C VAL A 83 3.94 5.11 -9.12
N LEU A 84 3.48 4.02 -9.73
CA LEU A 84 4.16 3.38 -10.87
C LEU A 84 3.78 4.01 -12.21
N ARG A 85 2.59 4.57 -12.29
CA ARG A 85 2.06 5.21 -13.49
C ARG A 85 1.00 6.22 -13.08
N ASN A 86 0.65 7.14 -13.98
CA ASN A 86 -0.32 8.18 -13.65
C ASN A 86 -1.66 7.56 -13.22
N VAL A 87 -2.22 8.07 -12.14
CA VAL A 87 -3.49 7.62 -11.57
C VAL A 87 -4.48 8.78 -11.65
N GLN A 88 -5.65 8.52 -12.20
CA GLN A 88 -6.70 9.54 -12.31
C GLN A 88 -7.46 9.68 -11.00
N PRO A 89 -8.04 10.86 -10.73
CA PRO A 89 -8.92 11.02 -9.56
C PRO A 89 -10.05 9.99 -9.60
N GLY A 90 -10.35 9.42 -8.45
CA GLY A 90 -11.40 8.40 -8.31
C GLY A 90 -10.95 6.98 -8.60
N ALA A 91 -9.75 6.78 -9.14
CA ALA A 91 -9.25 5.43 -9.40
C ALA A 91 -8.71 4.78 -8.12
N GLU A 92 -8.89 3.48 -8.02
CA GLU A 92 -8.34 2.73 -6.89
C GLU A 92 -6.84 2.53 -7.06
N ILE A 93 -6.12 2.69 -5.95
CA ILE A 93 -4.68 2.44 -5.90
C ILE A 93 -4.46 0.99 -5.55
N LEU A 94 -3.75 0.28 -6.41
CA LEU A 94 -3.54 -1.17 -6.31
C LEU A 94 -2.05 -1.47 -6.30
N ILE A 95 -1.69 -2.46 -5.51
CA ILE A 95 -0.33 -2.96 -5.43
C ILE A 95 -0.29 -4.43 -5.81
N ASP A 96 0.89 -4.94 -6.11
CA ASP A 96 1.11 -6.38 -6.21
C ASP A 96 1.48 -6.85 -4.80
N TYR A 97 0.65 -7.71 -4.22
CA TYR A 97 0.92 -8.22 -2.88
C TYR A 97 2.23 -9.00 -2.81
N GLY A 98 2.50 -9.81 -3.83
CA GLY A 98 3.70 -10.63 -3.86
C GLY A 98 3.89 -11.39 -2.56
N GLU A 99 5.15 -11.54 -2.15
CA GLU A 99 5.50 -12.21 -0.90
C GLU A 99 5.56 -11.26 0.29
N ALA A 100 5.69 -9.95 0.03
CA ALA A 100 5.85 -8.95 1.07
C ALA A 100 4.54 -8.60 1.77
N TRP A 101 3.43 -8.87 1.14
CA TRP A 101 2.10 -8.51 1.65
C TRP A 101 1.17 -9.71 1.55
N LYS A 102 0.64 -10.12 2.68
CA LYS A 102 -0.34 -11.20 2.74
C LYS A 102 -1.63 -10.68 3.35
N ASN A 103 -2.68 -11.08 2.73
CA ASN A 103 -3.99 -10.62 3.14
C ASN A 103 -4.82 -11.80 3.66
#